data_7ccdf3d7d9eddff625291d50c69db8e5
#
_entry.id   7ccdf3d7d9eddff625291d50c69db8e5
#
_cell.length_a   1.000
_cell.length_b   1.000
_cell.length_c   1.000
_cell.angle_alpha   90.00
_cell.angle_beta   90.00
_cell.angle_gamma   90.00
#
_symmetry.space_group_name_H-M   'P 1'
#
loop_
_entity.id
_entity.type
_entity.pdbx_description
1 polymer ?
#
loop_
_entity_poly.entity_id
_entity_poly.type
_entity_poly.pdbx_seq_one_letter_code
_entity_poly.pdbx_strand_id
1 'polypeptide(L)'
;VADGCGGSPWGRSGARPERNAGCGPSGIAELATSAPAPNAASSAPAAAAAAATPSTPSACLPWSLRSDNAPALVDPPSHRLWTANNRIVDAQQLATLGNAGYDLGARAQQIRNALFAKQRFNERDLLAIQLDDRAVLLTRWWQLLRSIVADSKDPALQQIALAMRDWDGHASTTSTSYRIVREFRSKTIDAVEGGLLAPAHAALGEDFLPPPRAQLEGIVWPLLQQRPANLLPPTFASWDQLLSDAARSAQSSVIAEDAQGKPGGQHSWGQRNTAAICHPIARALPALAKRWLCMPPDQLPGDRDMPRVQGPAFGASERMVVSPGHEQDGIVHMPGGQSGHPLSPFWGAGHDDWVHGRPTPFLPTATRYTLQLRPQ
;
A
#
# COMPACT_ATOMS: atom_id res chain seq x y z
N VAL A 1 -10.29 5.54 -15.09
CA VAL A 1 -10.38 6.94 -14.68
C VAL A 1 -10.33 6.93 -13.16
N ALA A 2 -9.18 7.13 -12.60
CA ALA A 2 -9.04 7.32 -11.16
C ALA A 2 -8.24 8.59 -10.96
N ASP A 3 -8.90 9.63 -10.48
CA ASP A 3 -8.29 10.83 -9.96
C ASP A 3 -7.51 10.46 -8.69
N GLY A 4 -6.21 10.27 -8.87
CA GLY A 4 -5.30 9.92 -7.79
C GLY A 4 -4.56 11.13 -7.25
N CYS A 5 -5.23 12.01 -6.51
CA CYS A 5 -4.56 12.83 -5.50
C CYS A 5 -4.42 11.99 -4.23
N GLY A 6 -3.45 11.08 -4.22
CA GLY A 6 -3.15 10.22 -3.09
C GLY A 6 -2.10 10.83 -2.20
N GLY A 7 -2.52 11.65 -1.26
CA GLY A 7 -1.75 11.81 -0.03
C GLY A 7 -1.79 10.49 0.75
N SER A 8 -0.64 9.98 1.15
CA SER A 8 -0.52 8.78 1.97
C SER A 8 -1.39 8.90 3.22
N PRO A 9 -2.33 7.98 3.50
CA PRO A 9 -3.19 8.06 4.69
C PRO A 9 -2.46 7.77 6.02
N TRP A 10 -1.17 7.58 5.97
CA TRP A 10 -0.35 7.20 7.13
C TRP A 10 0.57 8.33 7.64
N GLY A 11 0.44 9.56 7.10
CA GLY A 11 1.10 10.76 7.60
C GLY A 11 0.15 11.55 8.50
N ARG A 12 0.61 11.98 9.66
CA ARG A 12 -0.13 12.87 10.56
C ARG A 12 -0.63 14.10 9.81
N SER A 13 -1.90 14.38 9.94
CA SER A 13 -2.58 15.55 9.43
C SER A 13 -2.06 16.83 10.12
N GLY A 14 -1.14 17.50 9.46
CA GLY A 14 -0.93 18.90 9.64
C GLY A 14 -1.37 19.55 8.34
N ALA A 15 -2.50 20.24 8.35
CA ALA A 15 -2.97 21.00 7.21
C ALA A 15 -1.96 22.12 6.95
N ARG A 16 -1.16 21.98 5.88
CA ARG A 16 -0.47 23.10 5.25
C ARG A 16 -1.15 23.39 3.92
N PRO A 17 -1.24 24.65 3.49
CA PRO A 17 -1.81 25.01 2.20
C PRO A 17 -1.01 24.33 1.09
N GLU A 18 -1.72 23.68 0.17
CA GLU A 18 -1.16 23.10 -1.03
C GLU A 18 -0.36 24.16 -1.78
N ARG A 19 0.95 24.03 -1.79
CA ARG A 19 1.74 24.71 -2.81
C ARG A 19 1.52 23.95 -4.11
N ASN A 20 1.08 24.67 -5.11
CA ASN A 20 0.83 24.19 -6.47
C ASN A 20 1.84 23.11 -6.87
N ALA A 21 1.31 21.93 -7.12
CA ALA A 21 2.06 20.88 -7.78
C ALA A 21 2.58 21.43 -9.11
N GLY A 22 3.88 21.39 -9.27
CA GLY A 22 4.52 21.74 -10.54
C GLY A 22 3.93 20.93 -11.68
N CYS A 23 3.98 21.45 -12.90
CA CYS A 23 3.54 20.80 -14.13
C CYS A 23 4.29 19.48 -14.34
N GLY A 24 3.89 18.43 -13.66
CA GLY A 24 4.38 17.09 -13.87
C GLY A 24 3.20 16.14 -13.98
N PRO A 25 3.12 15.29 -14.99
CA PRO A 25 2.14 14.25 -15.01
C PRO A 25 2.47 13.25 -13.91
N SER A 26 1.55 12.98 -13.04
CA SER A 26 1.51 11.73 -12.30
C SER A 26 1.18 10.62 -13.30
N GLY A 27 2.19 10.24 -14.12
CA GLY A 27 2.05 9.17 -15.08
C GLY A 27 2.04 7.85 -14.36
N ILE A 28 0.88 7.28 -14.14
CA ILE A 28 0.75 5.84 -13.94
C ILE A 28 0.98 5.23 -15.31
N ALA A 29 2.13 4.62 -15.52
CA ALA A 29 2.32 3.75 -16.65
C ALA A 29 1.50 2.49 -16.40
N GLU A 30 0.26 2.48 -16.82
CA GLU A 30 -0.46 1.24 -17.05
C GLU A 30 0.30 0.47 -18.15
N LEU A 31 0.47 -0.82 -17.96
CA LEU A 31 0.76 -1.75 -19.05
C LEU A 31 -0.51 -1.77 -19.93
N ALA A 32 -0.63 -0.72 -20.75
CA ALA A 32 -1.75 -0.61 -21.66
C ALA A 32 -1.56 -1.62 -22.77
N THR A 33 -2.42 -2.56 -22.85
CA THR A 33 -2.75 -3.19 -24.11
C THR A 33 -3.26 -2.09 -25.04
N SER A 34 -2.45 -1.71 -26.05
CA SER A 34 -2.82 -1.03 -27.28
C SER A 34 -3.12 0.47 -27.33
N ALA A 35 -2.87 1.28 -26.32
CA ALA A 35 -2.91 2.73 -26.52
C ALA A 35 -1.57 3.38 -26.12
N PRO A 36 -1.01 4.32 -26.90
CA PRO A 36 0.21 5.00 -26.51
C PRO A 36 -0.07 5.87 -25.28
N ALA A 37 0.60 5.57 -24.17
CA ALA A 37 0.58 6.45 -23.02
C ALA A 37 1.21 7.80 -23.38
N PRO A 38 0.66 8.92 -22.95
CA PRO A 38 1.32 10.21 -23.11
C PRO A 38 2.62 10.17 -22.30
N ASN A 39 3.74 10.06 -22.97
CA ASN A 39 5.04 10.18 -22.36
C ASN A 39 5.30 11.65 -22.04
N ALA A 40 5.46 11.97 -20.78
CA ALA A 40 6.14 13.19 -20.37
C ALA A 40 7.64 13.12 -20.66
N ALA A 41 8.05 12.31 -21.60
CA ALA A 41 9.42 12.27 -22.05
C ALA A 41 9.69 13.54 -22.82
N SER A 42 9.90 14.62 -22.10
CA SER A 42 10.60 15.72 -22.69
C SER A 42 11.98 15.19 -23.06
N SER A 43 12.37 15.40 -24.29
CA SER A 43 13.75 15.25 -24.73
C SER A 43 14.71 16.25 -24.06
N ALA A 44 14.22 17.05 -23.13
CA ALA A 44 15.02 17.98 -22.36
C ALA A 44 15.78 17.23 -21.27
N PRO A 45 17.08 17.45 -21.14
CA PRO A 45 17.87 16.86 -20.06
C PRO A 45 17.29 17.28 -18.70
N ALA A 46 17.33 16.38 -17.73
CA ALA A 46 16.82 16.60 -16.38
C ALA A 46 17.38 17.90 -15.71
N ALA A 47 18.55 18.36 -16.13
CA ALA A 47 19.16 19.62 -15.69
C ALA A 47 18.37 20.87 -16.13
N ALA A 48 17.64 20.81 -17.26
CA ALA A 48 16.84 21.95 -17.71
C ALA A 48 15.53 22.08 -16.92
N ALA A 49 15.00 20.97 -16.42
CA ALA A 49 13.82 20.98 -15.57
C ALA A 49 14.12 21.51 -14.14
N ALA A 50 15.35 21.30 -13.65
CA ALA A 50 15.77 21.78 -12.33
C ALA A 50 16.01 23.31 -12.29
N ALA A 51 16.19 23.96 -13.43
CA ALA A 51 16.39 25.40 -13.52
C ALA A 51 15.09 26.20 -13.59
N ALA A 52 13.93 25.55 -13.70
CA ALA A 52 12.65 26.21 -13.76
C ALA A 52 12.20 26.65 -12.35
N THR A 53 12.22 27.95 -12.09
CA THR A 53 11.67 28.49 -10.85
C THR A 53 10.15 28.32 -10.78
N PRO A 54 9.60 27.91 -9.62
CA PRO A 54 8.17 27.59 -9.47
C PRO A 54 7.18 28.74 -9.72
N SER A 55 7.69 29.93 -9.95
CA SER A 55 6.89 31.17 -10.01
C SER A 55 6.48 31.63 -11.43
N THR A 56 6.91 30.93 -12.48
CA THR A 56 6.62 31.37 -13.86
C THR A 56 5.80 30.31 -14.59
N PRO A 57 4.54 30.60 -14.96
CA PRO A 57 3.69 29.67 -15.74
C PRO A 57 4.29 29.23 -17.09
N SER A 58 5.24 30.01 -17.62
CA SER A 58 5.95 29.71 -18.87
C SER A 58 7.06 28.68 -18.75
N ALA A 59 7.33 28.14 -17.54
CA ALA A 59 8.38 27.16 -17.32
C ALA A 59 7.94 25.71 -17.57
N CYS A 60 6.67 25.46 -17.85
CA CYS A 60 6.19 24.15 -18.26
C CYS A 60 6.60 23.87 -19.69
N LEU A 61 7.49 22.91 -19.87
CA LEU A 61 7.87 22.44 -21.20
C LEU A 61 6.67 21.80 -21.90
N PRO A 62 6.50 22.05 -23.22
CA PRO A 62 5.39 21.45 -23.94
C PRO A 62 5.52 19.92 -23.96
N TRP A 63 4.41 19.25 -23.77
CA TRP A 63 4.34 17.80 -23.87
C TRP A 63 4.51 17.34 -25.30
N SER A 64 5.22 16.25 -25.49
CA SER A 64 5.25 15.52 -26.75
C SER A 64 4.83 14.07 -26.50
N LEU A 65 3.92 13.57 -27.33
CA LEU A 65 3.59 12.15 -27.39
C LEU A 65 4.72 11.39 -28.09
N ARG A 66 5.27 10.38 -27.43
CA ARG A 66 6.31 9.51 -27.99
C ARG A 66 5.87 8.06 -27.83
N SER A 67 5.12 7.56 -28.79
CA SER A 67 4.62 6.18 -28.81
C SER A 67 5.69 5.13 -29.10
N ASP A 68 6.76 5.54 -29.77
CA ASP A 68 7.87 4.69 -30.22
C ASP A 68 8.78 4.22 -29.08
N ASN A 69 8.75 4.90 -27.94
CA ASN A 69 9.61 4.62 -26.78
C ASN A 69 8.88 3.98 -25.58
N ALA A 70 7.58 3.72 -25.70
CA ALA A 70 6.82 3.10 -24.61
C ALA A 70 7.22 1.61 -24.49
N PRO A 71 7.69 1.16 -23.31
CA PRO A 71 7.94 -0.25 -23.07
C PRO A 71 6.65 -1.04 -23.23
N ALA A 72 6.71 -2.10 -24.04
CA ALA A 72 5.57 -3.00 -24.27
C ALA A 72 6.00 -4.45 -24.08
N LEU A 73 5.14 -5.24 -23.47
CA LEU A 73 5.30 -6.69 -23.35
C LEU A 73 4.06 -7.35 -23.95
N VAL A 74 4.22 -7.92 -25.14
CA VAL A 74 3.15 -8.58 -25.89
C VAL A 74 3.45 -10.07 -25.96
N ASP A 75 2.45 -10.90 -25.70
CA ASP A 75 2.51 -12.37 -25.77
C ASP A 75 3.75 -12.97 -25.11
N PRO A 76 3.99 -12.71 -23.81
CA PRO A 76 5.19 -13.20 -23.16
C PRO A 76 5.22 -14.74 -23.18
N PRO A 77 6.41 -15.36 -23.35
CA PRO A 77 6.54 -16.83 -23.37
C PRO A 77 6.01 -17.52 -22.13
N SER A 78 5.92 -16.81 -21.01
CA SER A 78 5.34 -17.29 -19.76
C SER A 78 3.81 -17.37 -19.77
N HIS A 79 3.13 -16.73 -20.75
CA HIS A 79 1.68 -16.54 -20.82
C HIS A 79 1.09 -15.94 -19.52
N ARG A 80 1.88 -15.11 -18.82
CA ARG A 80 1.50 -14.48 -17.55
C ARG A 80 2.02 -13.06 -17.49
N LEU A 81 1.17 -12.18 -17.01
CA LEU A 81 1.50 -10.79 -16.69
C LEU A 81 1.09 -10.50 -15.25
N TRP A 82 1.86 -9.68 -14.56
CA TRP A 82 1.58 -9.25 -13.20
C TRP A 82 2.14 -7.86 -12.94
N THR A 83 1.44 -7.10 -12.11
CA THR A 83 1.90 -5.81 -11.58
C THR A 83 1.18 -5.50 -10.27
N ALA A 84 1.76 -4.64 -9.44
CA ALA A 84 1.17 -4.19 -8.18
C ALA A 84 1.77 -2.84 -7.74
N ASN A 85 1.65 -1.80 -8.57
CA ASN A 85 2.22 -0.47 -8.37
C ASN A 85 3.75 -0.45 -8.21
N ASN A 86 4.42 -1.56 -8.52
CA ASN A 86 5.87 -1.68 -8.42
C ASN A 86 6.55 -1.17 -9.69
N ARG A 87 7.85 -0.93 -9.59
CA ARG A 87 8.71 -0.69 -10.76
C ARG A 87 8.68 -1.91 -11.67
N ILE A 88 8.26 -1.74 -12.91
CA ILE A 88 8.04 -2.80 -13.90
C ILE A 88 9.15 -2.91 -14.94
N VAL A 89 9.99 -1.90 -15.05
CA VAL A 89 11.13 -1.83 -15.97
C VAL A 89 12.38 -1.35 -15.23
N ASP A 90 13.53 -1.50 -15.86
CA ASP A 90 14.82 -1.08 -15.31
C ASP A 90 15.64 -0.24 -16.30
N ALA A 91 16.86 0.12 -15.89
CA ALA A 91 17.86 0.77 -16.72
C ALA A 91 17.30 1.90 -17.61
N GLN A 92 17.52 1.80 -18.92
CA GLN A 92 17.15 2.83 -19.90
C GLN A 92 15.62 3.02 -20.01
N GLN A 93 14.85 1.96 -19.91
CA GLN A 93 13.38 2.05 -19.94
C GLN A 93 12.84 2.79 -18.73
N LEU A 94 13.44 2.57 -17.55
CA LEU A 94 13.09 3.32 -16.36
C LEU A 94 13.41 4.81 -16.50
N ALA A 95 14.53 5.17 -17.15
CA ALA A 95 14.86 6.56 -17.41
C ALA A 95 13.81 7.24 -18.32
N THR A 96 13.18 6.48 -19.23
CA THR A 96 12.11 6.98 -20.10
C THR A 96 10.79 7.19 -19.34
N LEU A 97 10.42 6.24 -18.46
CA LEU A 97 9.15 6.29 -17.71
C LEU A 97 9.23 7.16 -16.45
N GLY A 98 10.44 7.37 -15.92
CA GLY A 98 10.68 8.02 -14.63
C GLY A 98 10.68 7.02 -13.47
N ASN A 99 11.16 7.50 -12.32
CA ASN A 99 11.34 6.68 -11.11
C ASN A 99 10.62 7.30 -9.91
N ALA A 100 9.36 7.63 -10.05
CA ALA A 100 8.55 8.22 -8.98
C ALA A 100 7.27 7.42 -8.73
N GLY A 101 6.86 7.34 -7.46
CA GLY A 101 5.56 6.79 -7.09
C GLY A 101 5.44 5.27 -7.08
N TYR A 102 6.53 4.53 -7.27
CA TYR A 102 6.49 3.07 -7.22
C TYR A 102 6.43 2.54 -5.79
N ASP A 103 5.55 1.58 -5.55
CA ASP A 103 5.53 0.80 -4.33
C ASP A 103 6.66 -0.24 -4.30
N LEU A 104 6.90 -0.81 -3.10
CA LEU A 104 7.80 -1.94 -2.93
C LEU A 104 7.31 -3.15 -3.72
N GLY A 105 8.22 -3.86 -4.40
CA GLY A 105 7.91 -5.00 -5.26
C GLY A 105 7.41 -6.27 -4.54
N ALA A 106 7.19 -6.24 -3.22
CA ALA A 106 6.81 -7.41 -2.42
C ALA A 106 5.49 -8.03 -2.89
N ARG A 107 4.44 -7.22 -3.12
CA ARG A 107 3.14 -7.68 -3.65
C ARG A 107 3.28 -8.32 -5.02
N ALA A 108 3.95 -7.62 -5.93
CA ALA A 108 4.13 -8.10 -7.31
C ALA A 108 4.89 -9.43 -7.35
N GLN A 109 5.91 -9.59 -6.50
CA GLN A 109 6.65 -10.83 -6.41
C GLN A 109 5.80 -11.98 -5.84
N GLN A 110 4.97 -11.71 -4.85
CA GLN A 110 4.07 -12.71 -4.26
C GLN A 110 3.01 -13.16 -5.28
N ILE A 111 2.40 -12.20 -6.03
CA ILE A 111 1.48 -12.50 -7.13
C ILE A 111 2.18 -13.34 -8.20
N ARG A 112 3.38 -12.91 -8.65
CA ARG A 112 4.17 -13.67 -9.61
C ARG A 112 4.39 -15.12 -9.15
N ASN A 113 4.85 -15.31 -7.92
CA ASN A 113 5.14 -16.63 -7.39
C ASN A 113 3.88 -17.50 -7.36
N ALA A 114 2.74 -16.95 -6.98
CA ALA A 114 1.45 -17.65 -7.01
C ALA A 114 1.02 -18.01 -8.44
N LEU A 115 1.19 -17.09 -9.41
CA LEU A 115 0.89 -17.36 -10.82
C LEU A 115 1.79 -18.45 -11.43
N PHE A 116 3.02 -18.61 -10.95
CA PHE A 116 3.93 -19.66 -11.42
C PHE A 116 3.81 -20.98 -10.65
N ALA A 117 3.06 -21.01 -9.56
CA ALA A 117 2.83 -22.22 -8.78
C ALA A 117 1.85 -23.20 -9.45
N LYS A 118 1.03 -22.74 -10.41
CA LYS A 118 0.05 -23.55 -11.14
C LYS A 118 0.17 -23.35 -12.64
N GLN A 119 -0.19 -24.37 -13.40
CA GLN A 119 -0.21 -24.32 -14.87
C GLN A 119 -1.52 -23.71 -15.40
N ARG A 120 -2.64 -24.06 -14.79
CA ARG A 120 -3.99 -23.61 -15.16
C ARG A 120 -4.70 -23.06 -13.94
N PHE A 121 -5.55 -22.07 -14.17
CA PHE A 121 -6.31 -21.36 -13.16
C PHE A 121 -7.78 -21.35 -13.52
N ASN A 122 -8.63 -21.37 -12.52
CA ASN A 122 -10.02 -20.96 -12.61
C ASN A 122 -10.21 -19.64 -11.82
N GLU A 123 -11.41 -19.08 -11.85
CA GLU A 123 -11.73 -17.79 -11.24
C GLU A 123 -11.48 -17.79 -9.73
N ARG A 124 -11.77 -18.90 -9.05
CA ARG A 124 -11.52 -19.05 -7.60
C ARG A 124 -10.05 -19.10 -7.26
N ASP A 125 -9.23 -19.73 -8.11
CA ASP A 125 -7.78 -19.74 -7.93
C ASP A 125 -7.20 -18.31 -8.02
N LEU A 126 -7.70 -17.51 -8.97
CA LEU A 126 -7.24 -16.12 -9.15
C LEU A 126 -7.75 -15.22 -8.02
N LEU A 127 -8.98 -15.44 -7.54
CA LEU A 127 -9.48 -14.77 -6.35
C LEU A 127 -8.62 -15.12 -5.11
N ALA A 128 -8.22 -16.38 -4.96
CA ALA A 128 -7.35 -16.80 -3.86
C ALA A 128 -6.00 -16.09 -3.86
N ILE A 129 -5.44 -15.79 -5.04
CA ILE A 129 -4.24 -14.93 -5.14
C ILE A 129 -4.52 -13.51 -4.63
N GLN A 130 -5.67 -12.94 -4.97
CA GLN A 130 -6.06 -11.59 -4.51
C GLN A 130 -6.38 -11.55 -3.01
N LEU A 131 -6.65 -12.69 -2.40
CA LEU A 131 -6.93 -12.83 -0.97
C LEU A 131 -5.73 -13.34 -0.16
N ASP A 132 -4.56 -13.47 -0.78
CA ASP A 132 -3.35 -13.94 -0.10
C ASP A 132 -2.84 -12.89 0.90
N ASP A 133 -3.00 -13.19 2.19
CA ASP A 133 -2.59 -12.37 3.32
C ASP A 133 -1.30 -12.85 4.00
N ARG A 134 -0.55 -13.75 3.35
CA ARG A 134 0.74 -14.20 3.87
C ARG A 134 1.73 -13.06 3.96
N ALA A 135 2.37 -12.95 5.12
CA ALA A 135 3.32 -11.91 5.46
C ALA A 135 4.74 -12.22 4.97
N VAL A 136 4.89 -12.56 3.68
CA VAL A 136 6.16 -13.04 3.11
C VAL A 136 7.29 -12.04 3.33
N LEU A 137 7.05 -10.75 3.10
CA LEU A 137 8.02 -9.69 3.35
C LEU A 137 8.42 -9.62 4.83
N LEU A 138 7.45 -9.75 5.73
CA LEU A 138 7.70 -9.59 7.17
C LEU A 138 8.35 -10.81 7.82
N THR A 139 8.41 -11.95 7.16
CA THR A 139 9.06 -13.15 7.71
C THR A 139 10.51 -12.90 8.11
N ARG A 140 11.29 -12.18 7.29
CA ARG A 140 12.67 -11.82 7.62
C ARG A 140 12.76 -10.83 8.80
N TRP A 141 11.79 -9.93 8.94
CA TRP A 141 11.69 -8.99 10.06
C TRP A 141 11.31 -9.70 11.36
N TRP A 142 10.42 -10.68 11.27
CA TRP A 142 10.12 -11.55 12.40
C TRP A 142 11.37 -12.33 12.87
N GLN A 143 12.15 -12.91 11.93
CA GLN A 143 13.40 -13.60 12.25
C GLN A 143 14.40 -12.66 12.93
N LEU A 144 14.56 -11.43 12.40
CA LEU A 144 15.43 -10.42 13.00
C LEU A 144 14.96 -10.04 14.42
N LEU A 145 13.69 -9.72 14.60
CA LEU A 145 13.14 -9.37 15.92
C LEU A 145 13.28 -10.55 16.90
N ARG A 146 13.01 -11.76 16.45
CA ARG A 146 13.20 -12.96 17.25
C ARG A 146 14.65 -13.11 17.75
N SER A 147 15.64 -12.82 16.91
CA SER A 147 17.06 -12.89 17.33
C SER A 147 17.42 -11.84 18.38
N ILE A 148 16.77 -10.69 18.36
CA ILE A 148 17.00 -9.60 19.32
C ILE A 148 16.43 -9.95 20.69
N VAL A 149 15.25 -10.57 20.73
CA VAL A 149 14.53 -10.84 21.99
C VAL A 149 14.88 -12.18 22.63
N ALA A 150 15.54 -13.12 21.91
CA ALA A 150 15.73 -14.51 22.33
C ALA A 150 16.39 -14.65 23.70
N ASP A 151 17.50 -13.93 23.93
CA ASP A 151 18.31 -14.03 25.14
C ASP A 151 18.27 -12.74 26.00
N SER A 152 17.31 -11.87 25.72
CA SER A 152 17.21 -10.58 26.39
C SER A 152 16.72 -10.73 27.82
N LYS A 153 17.40 -10.04 28.74
CA LYS A 153 16.99 -9.89 30.16
C LYS A 153 16.07 -8.67 30.38
N ASP A 154 15.87 -7.86 29.34
CA ASP A 154 14.99 -6.70 29.39
C ASP A 154 13.53 -7.14 29.44
N PRO A 155 12.77 -6.77 30.49
CA PRO A 155 11.37 -7.17 30.64
C PRO A 155 10.47 -6.78 29.44
N ALA A 156 10.72 -5.62 28.82
CA ALA A 156 9.96 -5.19 27.65
C ALA A 156 10.23 -6.10 26.43
N LEU A 157 11.50 -6.48 26.20
CA LEU A 157 11.84 -7.41 25.13
C LEU A 157 11.33 -8.83 25.39
N GLN A 158 11.26 -9.25 26.65
CA GLN A 158 10.63 -10.52 27.04
C GLN A 158 9.13 -10.54 26.75
N GLN A 159 8.43 -9.42 26.98
CA GLN A 159 7.01 -9.29 26.62
C GLN A 159 6.80 -9.38 25.11
N ILE A 160 7.69 -8.77 24.32
CA ILE A 160 7.67 -8.90 22.86
C ILE A 160 7.89 -10.36 22.44
N ALA A 161 8.85 -11.06 23.07
CA ALA A 161 9.11 -12.48 22.80
C ALA A 161 7.86 -13.34 23.05
N LEU A 162 7.08 -13.03 24.08
CA LEU A 162 5.80 -13.70 24.36
C LEU A 162 4.76 -13.41 23.27
N ALA A 163 4.60 -12.12 22.89
CA ALA A 163 3.64 -11.70 21.88
C ALA A 163 3.95 -12.25 20.47
N MET A 164 5.19 -12.69 20.23
CA MET A 164 5.63 -13.23 18.93
C MET A 164 5.52 -14.76 18.83
N ARG A 165 5.10 -15.46 19.86
CA ARG A 165 5.06 -16.94 19.89
C ARG A 165 4.11 -17.53 18.85
N ASP A 166 3.00 -16.84 18.59
CA ASP A 166 1.93 -17.29 17.69
C ASP A 166 2.09 -16.75 16.25
N TRP A 167 3.34 -16.60 15.81
CA TRP A 167 3.60 -16.19 14.43
C TRP A 167 3.20 -17.30 13.46
N ASP A 168 2.11 -17.06 12.73
CA ASP A 168 1.59 -17.94 11.69
C ASP A 168 2.00 -17.51 10.26
N GLY A 169 2.67 -16.37 10.14
CA GLY A 169 3.08 -15.80 8.86
C GLY A 169 1.96 -15.13 8.08
N HIS A 170 0.84 -14.79 8.73
CA HIS A 170 -0.32 -14.17 8.11
C HIS A 170 -0.68 -12.82 8.77
N ALA A 171 -1.25 -11.91 7.97
CA ALA A 171 -1.87 -10.68 8.47
C ALA A 171 -3.32 -10.95 8.89
N SER A 172 -3.52 -11.95 9.74
CA SER A 172 -4.85 -12.34 10.23
C SER A 172 -5.36 -11.36 11.30
N THR A 173 -6.68 -11.20 11.38
CA THR A 173 -7.31 -10.24 12.30
C THR A 173 -6.98 -10.49 13.77
N THR A 174 -6.72 -11.74 14.14
CA THR A 174 -6.40 -12.15 15.51
C THR A 174 -4.91 -12.06 15.84
N SER A 175 -4.03 -11.86 14.85
CA SER A 175 -2.59 -11.92 15.05
C SER A 175 -2.04 -10.70 15.80
N THR A 176 -1.51 -10.92 16.99
CA THR A 176 -0.73 -9.94 17.76
C THR A 176 0.71 -9.89 17.24
N SER A 177 1.28 -11.03 16.91
CA SER A 177 2.65 -11.14 16.40
C SER A 177 2.83 -10.40 15.08
N TYR A 178 1.89 -10.48 14.14
CA TYR A 178 1.93 -9.69 12.91
C TYR A 178 2.02 -8.19 13.21
N ARG A 179 1.15 -7.68 14.08
CA ARG A 179 1.10 -6.26 14.44
C ARG A 179 2.42 -5.76 15.03
N ILE A 180 3.01 -6.51 15.95
CA ILE A 180 4.31 -6.18 16.57
C ILE A 180 5.44 -6.17 15.55
N VAL A 181 5.54 -7.20 14.70
CA VAL A 181 6.60 -7.30 13.68
C VAL A 181 6.49 -6.18 12.66
N ARG A 182 5.27 -5.85 12.24
CA ARG A 182 5.01 -4.74 11.33
C ARG A 182 5.44 -3.39 11.92
N GLU A 183 5.10 -3.16 13.19
CA GLU A 183 5.47 -1.92 13.87
C GLU A 183 6.98 -1.85 14.12
N PHE A 184 7.62 -2.95 14.48
CA PHE A 184 9.07 -3.04 14.62
C PHE A 184 9.78 -2.67 13.31
N ARG A 185 9.30 -3.20 12.16
CA ARG A 185 9.82 -2.80 10.85
C ARG A 185 9.70 -1.28 10.65
N SER A 186 8.55 -0.71 10.93
CA SER A 186 8.32 0.73 10.79
C SER A 186 9.27 1.55 11.64
N LYS A 187 9.38 1.24 12.94
CA LYS A 187 10.27 1.96 13.87
C LYS A 187 11.75 1.83 13.50
N THR A 188 12.16 0.66 13.00
CA THR A 188 13.54 0.45 12.53
C THR A 188 13.84 1.29 11.30
N ILE A 189 12.92 1.32 10.32
CA ILE A 189 13.06 2.15 9.12
C ILE A 189 13.10 3.63 9.52
N ASP A 190 12.21 4.08 10.42
CA ASP A 190 12.18 5.46 10.91
C ASP A 190 13.52 5.86 11.57
N ALA A 191 14.10 4.99 12.38
CA ALA A 191 15.36 5.26 13.06
C ALA A 191 16.54 5.35 12.08
N VAL A 192 16.64 4.42 11.13
CA VAL A 192 17.70 4.42 10.11
C VAL A 192 17.56 5.62 9.16
N GLU A 193 16.37 5.86 8.64
CA GLU A 193 16.08 7.00 7.75
C GLU A 193 16.38 8.32 8.44
N GLY A 194 15.92 8.50 9.68
CA GLY A 194 16.18 9.70 10.47
C GLY A 194 17.67 10.00 10.62
N GLY A 195 18.49 8.96 10.83
CA GLY A 195 19.94 9.10 10.90
C GLY A 195 20.58 9.47 9.56
N LEU A 196 20.17 8.80 8.48
CA LEU A 196 20.68 9.05 7.13
C LEU A 196 20.32 10.45 6.62
N LEU A 197 19.13 10.96 6.96
CA LEU A 197 18.64 12.26 6.51
C LEU A 197 18.99 13.42 7.47
N ALA A 198 19.50 13.14 8.67
CA ALA A 198 19.83 14.16 9.66
C ALA A 198 20.74 15.28 9.12
N PRO A 199 21.81 15.02 8.34
CA PRO A 199 22.63 16.09 7.77
C PRO A 199 21.87 16.98 6.79
N ALA A 200 20.96 16.42 6.00
CA ALA A 200 20.13 17.17 5.05
C ALA A 200 19.11 18.04 5.79
N HIS A 201 18.46 17.50 6.82
CA HIS A 201 17.58 18.28 7.69
C HIS A 201 18.31 19.43 8.40
N ALA A 202 19.53 19.19 8.87
CA ALA A 202 20.33 20.21 9.51
C ALA A 202 20.76 21.33 8.54
N ALA A 203 21.05 20.99 7.28
CA ALA A 203 21.50 21.95 6.27
C ALA A 203 20.35 22.74 5.63
N LEU A 204 19.20 22.14 5.42
CA LEU A 204 18.08 22.69 4.63
C LEU A 204 16.85 23.08 5.49
N GLY A 205 16.83 22.68 6.76
CA GLY A 205 15.73 23.00 7.67
C GLY A 205 14.36 22.55 7.18
N GLU A 206 13.38 23.44 7.26
CA GLU A 206 11.99 23.15 6.85
C GLU A 206 11.79 23.00 5.33
N ASP A 207 12.73 23.46 4.54
CA ASP A 207 12.68 23.35 3.08
C ASP A 207 13.08 21.95 2.59
N PHE A 208 13.60 21.11 3.47
CA PHE A 208 13.96 19.74 3.11
C PHE A 208 12.72 18.87 2.92
N LEU A 209 12.57 18.33 1.70
CA LEU A 209 11.54 17.33 1.37
C LEU A 209 12.19 15.95 1.33
N PRO A 210 11.85 15.07 2.29
CA PRO A 210 12.41 13.72 2.31
C PRO A 210 12.00 12.93 1.05
N PRO A 211 12.86 12.02 0.57
CA PRO A 211 12.52 11.17 -0.56
C PRO A 211 11.35 10.24 -0.26
N PRO A 212 10.64 9.72 -1.29
CA PRO A 212 9.57 8.76 -1.10
C PRO A 212 10.05 7.50 -0.38
N ARG A 213 9.34 7.08 0.68
CA ARG A 213 9.73 5.97 1.57
C ARG A 213 9.53 4.58 0.98
N ALA A 214 8.78 4.44 -0.09
CA ALA A 214 8.37 3.14 -0.64
C ALA A 214 9.55 2.21 -0.97
N GLN A 215 10.71 2.77 -1.34
CA GLN A 215 11.90 2.00 -1.74
C GLN A 215 12.96 1.86 -0.62
N LEU A 216 12.73 2.42 0.56
CA LEU A 216 13.71 2.40 1.67
C LEU A 216 14.07 0.98 2.14
N GLU A 217 13.19 0.01 1.97
CA GLU A 217 13.47 -1.39 2.29
C GLU A 217 14.76 -1.91 1.63
N GLY A 218 15.01 -1.50 0.37
CA GLY A 218 16.20 -1.87 -0.39
C GLY A 218 17.50 -1.24 0.15
N ILE A 219 17.40 -0.17 0.91
CA ILE A 219 18.52 0.51 1.57
C ILE A 219 18.69 -0.02 2.98
N VAL A 220 17.62 -0.02 3.76
CA VAL A 220 17.64 -0.35 5.18
C VAL A 220 18.05 -1.81 5.42
N TRP A 221 17.50 -2.75 4.64
CA TRP A 221 17.79 -4.17 4.86
C TRP A 221 19.28 -4.54 4.72
N PRO A 222 20.00 -4.13 3.67
CA PRO A 222 21.45 -4.32 3.60
C PRO A 222 22.23 -3.67 4.76
N LEU A 223 21.81 -2.49 5.22
CA LEU A 223 22.45 -1.84 6.37
C LEU A 223 22.29 -2.65 7.66
N LEU A 224 21.11 -3.22 7.89
CA LEU A 224 20.86 -4.10 9.04
C LEU A 224 21.67 -5.40 8.99
N GLN A 225 21.96 -5.90 7.78
CA GLN A 225 22.79 -7.10 7.60
C GLN A 225 24.29 -6.81 7.78
N GLN A 226 24.78 -5.72 7.20
CA GLN A 226 26.21 -5.36 7.18
C GLN A 226 26.63 -4.59 8.41
N ARG A 227 25.72 -3.84 9.03
CA ARG A 227 25.94 -3.04 10.26
C ARG A 227 27.16 -2.12 10.21
N PRO A 228 27.34 -1.32 9.14
CA PRO A 228 28.51 -0.48 8.98
C PRO A 228 28.53 0.62 10.06
N ALA A 229 29.66 0.75 10.77
CA ALA A 229 29.77 1.70 11.89
C ALA A 229 29.60 3.17 11.46
N ASN A 230 30.03 3.51 10.26
CA ASN A 230 29.96 4.86 9.70
C ASN A 230 28.57 5.29 9.23
N LEU A 231 27.62 4.36 9.14
CA LEU A 231 26.21 4.64 8.77
C LEU A 231 25.24 4.36 9.94
N LEU A 232 25.78 4.04 11.12
CA LEU A 232 24.97 3.98 12.32
C LEU A 232 24.51 5.41 12.68
N PRO A 233 23.20 5.64 12.88
CA PRO A 233 22.75 6.95 13.34
C PRO A 233 23.44 7.36 14.65
N PRO A 234 23.94 8.60 14.76
CA PRO A 234 24.78 9.03 15.89
C PRO A 234 24.08 9.03 17.25
N THR A 235 22.77 8.90 17.26
CA THR A 235 21.94 8.76 18.50
C THR A 235 22.05 7.38 19.15
N PHE A 236 22.67 6.41 18.48
CA PHE A 236 22.81 5.04 18.98
C PHE A 236 24.28 4.66 19.12
N ALA A 237 24.63 3.95 20.18
CA ALA A 237 25.98 3.45 20.40
C ALA A 237 26.29 2.19 19.56
N SER A 238 25.28 1.46 19.14
CA SER A 238 25.40 0.25 18.30
C SER A 238 24.13 -0.05 17.52
N TRP A 239 24.25 -0.88 16.49
CA TRP A 239 23.11 -1.41 15.74
C TRP A 239 22.19 -2.27 16.63
N ASP A 240 22.74 -2.98 17.61
CA ASP A 240 21.93 -3.75 18.56
C ASP A 240 21.11 -2.86 19.48
N GLN A 241 21.66 -1.71 19.89
CA GLN A 241 20.89 -0.71 20.64
C GLN A 241 19.76 -0.14 19.77
N LEU A 242 20.04 0.29 18.53
CA LEU A 242 19.03 0.78 17.60
C LEU A 242 17.87 -0.21 17.46
N LEU A 243 18.19 -1.48 17.21
CA LEU A 243 17.18 -2.52 17.03
C LEU A 243 16.38 -2.81 18.30
N SER A 244 17.05 -2.82 19.47
CA SER A 244 16.37 -3.00 20.77
C SER A 244 15.46 -1.81 21.10
N ASP A 245 15.88 -0.59 20.79
CA ASP A 245 15.07 0.61 20.99
C ASP A 245 13.89 0.67 20.02
N ALA A 246 14.09 0.26 18.77
CA ALA A 246 13.00 0.12 17.80
C ALA A 246 11.96 -0.93 18.25
N ALA A 247 12.40 -2.04 18.83
CA ALA A 247 11.51 -3.07 19.38
C ALA A 247 10.69 -2.53 20.56
N ARG A 248 11.32 -1.84 21.52
CA ARG A 248 10.62 -1.18 22.64
C ARG A 248 9.62 -0.13 22.15
N SER A 249 10.03 0.68 21.20
CA SER A 249 9.17 1.70 20.58
C SER A 249 7.97 1.09 19.87
N ALA A 250 8.14 -0.04 19.18
CA ALA A 250 7.06 -0.78 18.55
C ALA A 250 6.01 -1.26 19.58
N GLN A 251 6.45 -1.87 20.66
CA GLN A 251 5.56 -2.32 21.74
C GLN A 251 4.81 -1.13 22.36
N SER A 252 5.53 -0.07 22.69
CA SER A 252 4.93 1.14 23.28
C SER A 252 3.89 1.77 22.36
N SER A 253 4.14 1.79 21.04
CA SER A 253 3.18 2.29 20.06
C SER A 253 1.92 1.43 19.98
N VAL A 254 2.06 0.10 19.99
CA VAL A 254 0.93 -0.83 19.99
C VAL A 254 0.06 -0.64 21.21
N ILE A 255 0.67 -0.54 22.40
CA ILE A 255 -0.05 -0.31 23.66
C ILE A 255 -0.75 1.06 23.67
N ALA A 256 -0.08 2.12 23.23
CA ALA A 256 -0.63 3.47 23.18
C ALA A 256 -1.80 3.62 22.18
N GLU A 257 -1.74 2.96 21.02
CA GLU A 257 -2.84 2.94 20.07
C GLU A 257 -4.09 2.27 20.65
N ASP A 258 -3.93 1.19 21.40
CA ASP A 258 -5.06 0.48 22.00
C ASP A 258 -5.66 1.22 23.19
N ALA A 259 -4.84 1.96 23.95
CA ALA A 259 -5.33 2.79 25.05
C ALA A 259 -6.27 3.92 24.58
N GLN A 260 -6.12 4.36 23.31
CA GLN A 260 -7.04 5.32 22.68
C GLN A 260 -8.35 4.66 22.19
N GLY A 261 -8.40 3.34 22.06
CA GLY A 261 -9.56 2.57 21.61
C GLY A 261 -10.40 2.05 22.78
N LYS A 262 -10.09 0.89 23.27
CA LYS A 262 -10.76 0.27 24.43
C LYS A 262 -9.70 -0.34 25.36
N PRO A 263 -9.68 0.02 26.65
CA PRO A 263 -8.77 -0.61 27.62
C PRO A 263 -8.99 -2.13 27.68
N GLY A 264 -7.90 -2.91 27.63
CA GLY A 264 -7.94 -4.37 27.73
C GLY A 264 -8.05 -5.11 26.40
N GLY A 265 -7.78 -4.44 25.26
CA GLY A 265 -7.71 -5.08 23.95
C GLY A 265 -6.58 -6.12 23.84
N GLN A 266 -6.77 -7.09 22.94
CA GLN A 266 -5.79 -8.16 22.71
C GLN A 266 -4.59 -7.73 21.87
N HIS A 267 -4.44 -6.43 21.55
CA HIS A 267 -3.39 -5.88 20.69
C HIS A 267 -3.31 -6.53 19.29
N SER A 268 -4.43 -7.08 18.79
CA SER A 268 -4.47 -7.82 17.54
C SER A 268 -4.36 -6.90 16.31
N TRP A 269 -3.96 -7.47 15.17
CA TRP A 269 -3.93 -6.76 13.90
C TRP A 269 -5.30 -6.23 13.50
N GLY A 270 -6.36 -7.02 13.65
CA GLY A 270 -7.72 -6.63 13.30
C GLY A 270 -8.22 -5.40 14.06
N GLN A 271 -7.83 -5.22 15.34
CA GLN A 271 -8.16 -4.01 16.09
C GLN A 271 -7.54 -2.75 15.47
N ARG A 272 -6.32 -2.85 14.96
CA ARG A 272 -5.63 -1.77 14.25
C ARG A 272 -6.19 -1.60 12.83
N ASN A 273 -6.52 -2.69 12.18
CA ASN A 273 -6.98 -2.75 10.79
C ASN A 273 -8.50 -2.94 10.72
N THR A 274 -9.24 -2.00 11.30
CA THR A 274 -10.70 -1.99 11.31
C THR A 274 -11.23 -1.06 10.22
N ALA A 275 -12.23 -1.52 9.47
CA ALA A 275 -12.83 -0.78 8.36
C ALA A 275 -13.37 0.59 8.82
N ALA A 276 -13.04 1.62 8.07
CA ALA A 276 -13.49 3.00 8.24
C ALA A 276 -13.88 3.61 6.87
N ILE A 277 -14.54 2.81 6.05
CA ILE A 277 -14.98 3.18 4.70
C ILE A 277 -16.28 3.97 4.82
N CYS A 278 -16.22 5.24 4.51
CA CYS A 278 -17.35 6.15 4.70
C CYS A 278 -17.60 6.99 3.45
N HIS A 279 -18.86 7.41 3.26
CA HIS A 279 -19.19 8.42 2.28
C HIS A 279 -18.40 9.72 2.57
N PRO A 280 -17.88 10.42 1.56
CA PRO A 280 -17.07 11.63 1.76
C PRO A 280 -17.69 12.68 2.67
N ILE A 281 -19.01 12.87 2.58
CA ILE A 281 -19.77 13.83 3.40
C ILE A 281 -19.76 13.50 4.90
N ALA A 282 -19.47 12.25 5.26
CA ALA A 282 -19.43 11.82 6.67
C ALA A 282 -18.40 12.60 7.49
N ARG A 283 -17.37 13.17 6.84
CA ARG A 283 -16.34 13.98 7.52
C ARG A 283 -16.92 15.26 8.14
N ALA A 284 -17.95 15.80 7.54
CA ALA A 284 -18.62 17.05 7.98
C ALA A 284 -19.73 16.82 9.01
N LEU A 285 -20.07 15.56 9.33
CA LEU A 285 -21.23 15.24 10.17
C LEU A 285 -20.81 14.86 11.60
N PRO A 286 -21.72 15.10 12.60
CA PRO A 286 -21.56 14.59 13.95
C PRO A 286 -21.43 13.06 13.98
N ALA A 287 -20.74 12.52 14.99
CA ALA A 287 -20.43 11.10 15.10
C ALA A 287 -21.66 10.18 15.00
N LEU A 288 -22.81 10.60 15.56
CA LEU A 288 -24.04 9.83 15.51
C LEU A 288 -24.57 9.65 14.08
N ALA A 289 -24.45 10.68 13.23
CA ALA A 289 -24.92 10.62 11.84
C ALA A 289 -23.95 9.84 10.94
N LYS A 290 -22.67 9.78 11.28
CA LYS A 290 -21.64 9.03 10.51
C LYS A 290 -21.98 7.57 10.34
N ARG A 291 -22.64 6.95 11.33
CA ARG A 291 -22.96 5.51 11.30
C ARG A 291 -23.81 5.07 10.10
N TRP A 292 -24.61 5.97 9.54
CA TRP A 292 -25.43 5.68 8.35
C TRP A 292 -24.67 5.90 7.04
N LEU A 293 -23.54 6.56 7.13
CA LEU A 293 -22.71 6.92 5.97
C LEU A 293 -21.39 6.14 5.94
N CYS A 294 -21.23 5.19 6.82
CA CYS A 294 -20.02 4.34 6.88
C CYS A 294 -20.41 2.87 6.78
N MET A 295 -19.51 2.07 6.21
CA MET A 295 -19.60 0.61 6.28
C MET A 295 -19.43 0.14 7.73
N PRO A 296 -19.87 -1.08 8.08
CA PRO A 296 -19.59 -1.69 9.37
C PRO A 296 -18.10 -1.64 9.72
N PRO A 297 -17.74 -1.47 11.01
CA PRO A 297 -16.34 -1.42 11.45
C PRO A 297 -15.76 -2.83 11.58
N ASP A 298 -15.75 -3.58 10.49
CA ASP A 298 -15.23 -4.95 10.45
C ASP A 298 -13.72 -4.97 10.56
N GLN A 299 -13.19 -5.96 11.29
CA GLN A 299 -11.77 -6.20 11.36
C GLN A 299 -11.28 -6.83 10.05
N LEU A 300 -10.25 -6.26 9.46
CA LEU A 300 -9.77 -6.63 8.13
C LEU A 300 -8.46 -7.42 8.21
N PRO A 301 -8.39 -8.62 7.64
CA PRO A 301 -7.11 -9.29 7.39
C PRO A 301 -6.40 -8.64 6.19
N GLY A 302 -5.11 -8.98 6.01
CA GLY A 302 -4.30 -8.38 4.94
C GLY A 302 -3.70 -7.02 5.33
N ASP A 303 -2.84 -6.50 4.48
CA ASP A 303 -2.16 -5.21 4.67
C ASP A 303 -1.63 -4.72 3.31
N ARG A 304 -0.85 -3.64 3.32
CA ARG A 304 -0.31 -2.95 2.16
C ARG A 304 0.68 -3.79 1.32
N ASP A 305 1.56 -4.55 1.97
CA ASP A 305 2.71 -5.21 1.32
C ASP A 305 2.45 -6.67 0.93
N MET A 306 1.20 -7.06 0.74
CA MET A 306 0.75 -8.39 0.31
C MET A 306 -0.43 -8.29 -0.66
N PRO A 307 -0.75 -9.34 -1.45
CA PRO A 307 -1.83 -9.28 -2.44
C PRO A 307 -3.20 -8.89 -1.87
N ARG A 308 -3.54 -9.35 -0.65
CA ARG A 308 -4.74 -8.93 0.06
C ARG A 308 -4.57 -7.53 0.63
N VAL A 309 -4.65 -6.51 -0.22
CA VAL A 309 -4.54 -5.12 0.20
C VAL A 309 -5.86 -4.69 0.84
N GLN A 310 -5.87 -4.65 2.16
CA GLN A 310 -7.00 -4.18 2.96
C GLN A 310 -6.49 -3.31 4.12
N GLY A 311 -7.00 -2.10 4.22
CA GLY A 311 -6.73 -1.16 5.31
C GLY A 311 -8.00 -0.42 5.70
N PRO A 312 -8.02 0.35 6.80
CA PRO A 312 -9.23 0.96 7.33
C PRO A 312 -10.04 1.77 6.31
N ALA A 313 -9.38 2.63 5.54
CA ALA A 313 -10.02 3.46 4.51
C ALA A 313 -9.33 3.30 3.15
N PHE A 314 -8.55 2.25 2.99
CA PHE A 314 -7.75 1.96 1.80
C PHE A 314 -7.74 0.46 1.54
N GLY A 315 -7.61 0.07 0.28
CA GLY A 315 -7.47 -1.33 -0.07
C GLY A 315 -7.78 -1.56 -1.54
N ALA A 316 -7.89 -2.84 -1.92
CA ALA A 316 -8.43 -3.20 -3.20
C ALA A 316 -9.88 -2.73 -3.26
N SER A 317 -10.10 -1.59 -3.92
CA SER A 317 -11.44 -1.00 -4.10
C SER A 317 -12.32 -1.91 -4.95
N GLU A 318 -11.69 -2.74 -5.76
CA GLU A 318 -12.34 -3.75 -6.57
C GLU A 318 -11.45 -4.99 -6.60
N ARG A 319 -12.05 -6.15 -6.45
CA ARG A 319 -11.43 -7.42 -6.83
C ARG A 319 -12.27 -8.00 -7.95
N MET A 320 -11.66 -8.22 -9.10
CA MET A 320 -12.33 -8.73 -10.27
C MET A 320 -11.55 -9.89 -10.86
N VAL A 321 -12.28 -10.93 -11.24
CA VAL A 321 -11.77 -12.05 -12.02
C VAL A 321 -12.73 -12.32 -13.14
N VAL A 322 -12.27 -12.23 -14.37
CA VAL A 322 -13.08 -12.49 -15.56
C VAL A 322 -12.26 -13.32 -16.53
N SER A 323 -12.84 -14.42 -17.01
CA SER A 323 -12.26 -15.25 -18.07
C SER A 323 -13.06 -15.03 -19.36
N PRO A 324 -12.45 -14.55 -20.44
CA PRO A 324 -13.13 -14.34 -21.72
C PRO A 324 -13.80 -15.63 -22.22
N GLY A 325 -15.10 -15.54 -22.53
CA GLY A 325 -15.93 -16.69 -22.94
C GLY A 325 -16.50 -17.50 -21.76
N HIS A 326 -16.20 -17.12 -20.51
CA HIS A 326 -16.69 -17.73 -19.28
C HIS A 326 -17.11 -16.67 -18.26
N GLU A 327 -17.65 -15.53 -18.73
CA GLU A 327 -18.00 -14.39 -17.90
C GLU A 327 -19.05 -14.71 -16.83
N GLN A 328 -19.87 -15.74 -17.04
CA GLN A 328 -20.84 -16.25 -16.06
C GLN A 328 -20.17 -16.78 -14.78
N ASP A 329 -18.92 -17.21 -14.86
CA ASP A 329 -18.13 -17.69 -13.72
C ASP A 329 -17.32 -16.55 -13.07
N GLY A 330 -17.39 -15.35 -13.65
CA GLY A 330 -16.68 -14.16 -13.21
C GLY A 330 -17.08 -13.73 -11.80
N ILE A 331 -16.11 -13.08 -11.12
CA ILE A 331 -16.24 -12.64 -9.72
C ILE A 331 -15.94 -11.15 -9.65
N VAL A 332 -16.73 -10.40 -8.87
CA VAL A 332 -16.46 -8.99 -8.56
C VAL A 332 -16.77 -8.67 -7.11
N HIS A 333 -15.88 -7.92 -6.46
CA HIS A 333 -16.10 -7.38 -5.13
C HIS A 333 -16.03 -5.85 -5.14
N MET A 334 -16.93 -5.22 -4.38
CA MET A 334 -16.91 -3.77 -4.15
C MET A 334 -17.07 -3.50 -2.64
N PRO A 335 -16.13 -2.82 -1.99
CA PRO A 335 -16.15 -2.64 -0.54
C PRO A 335 -17.27 -1.73 -0.02
N GLY A 336 -17.81 -0.85 -0.85
CA GLY A 336 -18.87 0.09 -0.50
C GLY A 336 -20.19 -0.09 -1.28
N GLY A 337 -20.27 -1.15 -2.10
CA GLY A 337 -21.39 -1.35 -3.02
C GLY A 337 -21.31 -0.43 -4.25
N GLN A 338 -22.31 -0.51 -5.13
CA GLN A 338 -22.35 0.19 -6.41
C GLN A 338 -23.06 1.54 -6.36
N SER A 339 -23.67 1.92 -5.23
CA SER A 339 -24.39 3.17 -5.09
C SER A 339 -23.66 4.13 -4.16
N GLY A 340 -23.50 5.37 -4.60
CA GLY A 340 -23.07 6.49 -3.73
C GLY A 340 -24.19 7.07 -2.85
N HIS A 341 -25.42 6.60 -3.00
CA HIS A 341 -26.57 7.15 -2.25
C HIS A 341 -26.86 6.29 -1.01
N PRO A 342 -26.72 6.81 0.21
CA PRO A 342 -26.83 6.00 1.44
C PRO A 342 -28.21 5.39 1.69
N LEU A 343 -29.28 5.91 1.09
CA LEU A 343 -30.62 5.33 1.19
C LEU A 343 -30.93 4.31 0.07
N SER A 344 -29.98 4.07 -0.82
CA SER A 344 -30.12 3.04 -1.84
C SER A 344 -29.92 1.63 -1.24
N PRO A 345 -30.68 0.62 -1.68
CA PRO A 345 -30.45 -0.76 -1.27
C PRO A 345 -29.10 -1.32 -1.76
N PHE A 346 -28.45 -0.62 -2.68
CA PHE A 346 -27.12 -0.96 -3.20
C PHE A 346 -25.96 -0.25 -2.46
N TRP A 347 -26.26 0.61 -1.49
CA TRP A 347 -25.28 1.19 -0.59
C TRP A 347 -24.75 0.10 0.34
N GLY A 348 -23.44 -0.14 0.33
CA GLY A 348 -22.81 -1.18 1.14
C GLY A 348 -23.09 -2.62 0.69
N ALA A 349 -23.85 -2.82 -0.39
CA ALA A 349 -24.10 -4.14 -0.91
C ALA A 349 -22.81 -4.84 -1.32
N GLY A 350 -22.56 -6.05 -0.79
CA GLY A 350 -21.32 -6.80 -1.04
C GLY A 350 -20.14 -6.44 -0.13
N HIS A 351 -20.30 -5.50 0.82
CA HIS A 351 -19.23 -5.17 1.78
C HIS A 351 -18.75 -6.40 2.56
N ASP A 352 -19.68 -7.15 3.13
CA ASP A 352 -19.39 -8.36 3.90
C ASP A 352 -18.70 -9.45 3.07
N ASP A 353 -19.07 -9.59 1.80
CA ASP A 353 -18.41 -10.52 0.86
C ASP A 353 -16.98 -10.04 0.54
N TRP A 354 -16.78 -8.72 0.40
CA TRP A 354 -15.46 -8.16 0.22
C TRP A 354 -14.55 -8.36 1.45
N VAL A 355 -15.09 -8.15 2.66
CA VAL A 355 -14.36 -8.39 3.92
C VAL A 355 -13.89 -9.83 4.03
N HIS A 356 -14.81 -10.78 3.78
CA HIS A 356 -14.56 -12.22 3.96
C HIS A 356 -14.01 -12.92 2.71
N GLY A 357 -13.97 -12.23 1.56
CA GLY A 357 -13.47 -12.80 0.30
C GLY A 357 -14.42 -13.84 -0.31
N ARG A 358 -15.72 -13.79 -0.02
CA ARG A 358 -16.69 -14.70 -0.61
C ARG A 358 -17.01 -14.30 -2.05
N PRO A 359 -16.89 -15.21 -3.04
CA PRO A 359 -17.09 -14.86 -4.44
C PRO A 359 -18.54 -14.40 -4.70
N THR A 360 -18.68 -13.26 -5.37
CA THR A 360 -19.94 -12.71 -5.84
C THR A 360 -19.97 -12.64 -7.36
N PRO A 361 -21.13 -12.80 -8.02
CA PRO A 361 -21.20 -12.84 -9.48
C PRO A 361 -20.73 -11.52 -10.12
N PHE A 362 -19.95 -11.63 -11.19
CA PHE A 362 -19.56 -10.49 -12.02
C PHE A 362 -20.75 -10.00 -12.88
N LEU A 363 -21.49 -10.93 -13.49
CA LEU A 363 -22.63 -10.57 -14.31
C LEU A 363 -23.88 -10.31 -13.45
N PRO A 364 -24.75 -9.38 -13.89
CA PRO A 364 -26.03 -9.16 -13.24
C PRO A 364 -26.89 -10.42 -13.28
N THR A 365 -27.68 -10.61 -12.24
CA THR A 365 -28.69 -11.66 -12.16
C THR A 365 -29.92 -11.31 -13.00
N ALA A 366 -31.01 -12.10 -12.90
CA ALA A 366 -32.24 -11.87 -13.66
C ALA A 366 -32.76 -10.42 -13.52
N THR A 367 -33.18 -9.84 -14.64
CA THR A 367 -33.71 -8.48 -14.72
C THR A 367 -34.99 -8.35 -13.87
N ARG A 368 -34.97 -7.44 -12.89
CA ARG A 368 -36.13 -7.10 -12.06
C ARG A 368 -36.88 -5.86 -12.54
N TYR A 369 -36.16 -4.92 -13.16
CA TYR A 369 -36.72 -3.67 -13.65
C TYR A 369 -36.13 -3.34 -15.01
N THR A 370 -36.93 -2.79 -15.91
CA THR A 370 -36.50 -2.39 -17.24
C THR A 370 -36.82 -0.89 -17.44
N LEU A 371 -35.80 -0.09 -17.73
CA LEU A 371 -35.97 1.30 -18.17
C LEU A 371 -35.77 1.36 -19.68
N GLN A 372 -36.77 1.91 -20.40
CA GLN A 372 -36.68 2.16 -21.82
C GLN A 372 -36.45 3.67 -22.06
N LEU A 373 -35.35 4.00 -22.69
CA LEU A 373 -35.07 5.35 -23.18
C LEU A 373 -35.53 5.41 -24.64
N ARG A 374 -36.38 6.39 -24.97
CA ARG A 374 -36.84 6.65 -26.33
C ARG A 374 -36.40 8.02 -26.76
N PRO A 375 -35.94 8.21 -28.01
CA PRO A 375 -35.69 9.55 -28.53
C PRO A 375 -37.02 10.32 -28.62
N GLN A 376 -36.98 11.61 -28.31
CA GLN A 376 -38.09 12.54 -28.51
C GLN A 376 -38.26 12.87 -29.99
#